data_34163752ad4ec35ac581a4e6d682f031
#
_entry.id   34163752ad4ec35ac581a4e6d682f031
#
_cell.length_a   1.000
_cell.length_b   1.000
_cell.length_c   1.000
_cell.angle_alpha   90.00
_cell.angle_beta   90.00
_cell.angle_gamma   90.00
#
_symmetry.space_group_name_H-M   'P 1'
#
loop_
_entity.id
_entity.type
_entity.pdbx_description
1 polymer ?
#
loop_
_entity_poly.entity_id
_entity_poly.type
_entity_poly.pdbx_seq_one_letter_code
_entity_poly.pdbx_strand_id
1 'polypeptide(L)'
;MRLIDTHSHIHDAEFDGDRDAAIERAQAAGVELILTLGVDAANSRLALAVAERHDCVLAAAGVHPHDAGGATDADLDELEEMARHPKVAVVGEIGLDFYRNLSPRDRQVDVLRRQLETARRVSKPIAVHTREAHDEMLALLTAWSREMGGRLPDGRPLGVLHYFSAGAEHARRYIDLGFVISIHTSVTHPKAALLADVAREIPLEHLVIETDSPYGAPQKFRGKRNEPAYVAEAAAKIAELKGVAVHDVAETTTRNAQRLLNRGAGFQPADIGAAGGRSQR
;
A
#
# COMPACT_ATOMS: atom_id res chain seq x y z
N MET A 1 1.87 -0.72 20.41
CA MET A 1 2.12 0.22 19.29
C MET A 1 1.15 -0.17 18.21
N ARG A 2 0.44 0.78 17.60
CA ARG A 2 -0.54 0.52 16.53
C ARG A 2 0.12 0.80 15.20
N LEU A 3 0.01 -0.10 14.23
CA LEU A 3 0.63 0.00 12.92
C LEU A 3 -0.36 -0.42 11.83
N ILE A 4 -0.17 0.09 10.62
CA ILE A 4 -0.85 -0.36 9.40
C ILE A 4 0.21 -0.65 8.35
N ASP A 5 0.15 -1.83 7.75
CA ASP A 5 0.94 -2.18 6.57
C ASP A 5 0.14 -1.76 5.33
N THR A 6 0.57 -0.67 4.67
CA THR A 6 -0.17 -0.10 3.54
C THR A 6 0.12 -0.76 2.20
N HIS A 7 1.00 -1.78 2.15
CA HIS A 7 1.26 -2.54 0.94
C HIS A 7 1.88 -3.90 1.26
N SER A 8 1.15 -4.95 0.92
CA SER A 8 1.63 -6.33 0.99
C SER A 8 0.97 -7.17 -0.10
N HIS A 9 1.50 -8.38 -0.34
CA HIS A 9 0.89 -9.41 -1.17
C HIS A 9 0.66 -10.68 -0.32
N ILE A 10 0.06 -10.50 0.87
CA ILE A 10 -0.21 -11.60 1.81
C ILE A 10 -1.12 -12.68 1.20
N HIS A 11 -1.80 -12.40 0.10
CA HIS A 11 -2.63 -13.34 -0.65
C HIS A 11 -1.84 -14.24 -1.61
N ASP A 12 -0.56 -13.92 -1.90
CA ASP A 12 0.28 -14.68 -2.83
C ASP A 12 0.63 -16.08 -2.34
N ALA A 13 1.01 -16.94 -3.27
CA ALA A 13 1.30 -18.36 -3.05
C ALA A 13 2.44 -18.59 -2.03
N GLU A 14 3.36 -17.64 -1.88
CA GLU A 14 4.43 -17.67 -0.87
C GLU A 14 3.90 -17.76 0.57
N PHE A 15 2.63 -17.41 0.77
CA PHE A 15 1.96 -17.49 2.08
C PHE A 15 0.96 -18.66 2.18
N ASP A 16 0.76 -19.48 1.16
CA ASP A 16 -0.26 -20.54 1.18
C ASP A 16 -0.10 -21.50 2.36
N GLY A 17 1.14 -21.78 2.74
CA GLY A 17 1.45 -22.70 3.84
C GLY A 17 1.21 -22.16 5.24
N ASP A 18 1.16 -20.80 5.43
CA ASP A 18 1.10 -20.19 6.76
C ASP A 18 0.45 -18.79 6.77
N ARG A 19 -0.41 -18.46 5.82
CA ARG A 19 -1.04 -17.14 5.67
C ARG A 19 -1.72 -16.67 6.96
N ASP A 20 -2.57 -17.50 7.53
CA ASP A 20 -3.30 -17.16 8.76
C ASP A 20 -2.32 -16.90 9.91
N ALA A 21 -1.30 -17.75 10.06
CA ALA A 21 -0.27 -17.56 11.07
C ALA A 21 0.60 -16.30 10.82
N ALA A 22 0.83 -15.90 9.55
CA ALA A 22 1.53 -14.67 9.23
C ALA A 22 0.69 -13.43 9.61
N ILE A 23 -0.63 -13.48 9.39
CA ILE A 23 -1.58 -12.45 9.84
C ILE A 23 -1.61 -12.37 11.37
N GLU A 24 -1.67 -13.49 12.06
CA GLU A 24 -1.62 -13.55 13.55
C GLU A 24 -0.30 -12.94 14.08
N ARG A 25 0.84 -13.25 13.46
CA ARG A 25 2.13 -12.63 13.81
C ARG A 25 2.12 -11.12 13.61
N ALA A 26 1.50 -10.64 12.53
CA ALA A 26 1.35 -9.21 12.28
C ALA A 26 0.51 -8.53 13.37
N GLN A 27 -0.63 -9.13 13.74
CA GLN A 27 -1.47 -8.62 14.84
C GLN A 27 -0.73 -8.62 16.17
N ALA A 28 0.02 -9.68 16.48
CA ALA A 28 0.85 -9.76 17.69
C ALA A 28 1.97 -8.70 17.71
N ALA A 29 2.46 -8.27 16.53
CA ALA A 29 3.42 -7.17 16.39
C ALA A 29 2.75 -5.78 16.45
N GLY A 30 1.41 -5.70 16.56
CA GLY A 30 0.65 -4.46 16.65
C GLY A 30 0.17 -3.93 15.29
N VAL A 31 0.21 -4.73 14.23
CA VAL A 31 -0.38 -4.38 12.93
C VAL A 31 -1.89 -4.59 13.00
N GLU A 32 -2.64 -3.49 12.95
CA GLU A 32 -4.10 -3.52 13.04
C GLU A 32 -4.77 -3.79 11.70
N LEU A 33 -4.12 -3.38 10.62
CA LEU A 33 -4.66 -3.47 9.28
C LEU A 33 -3.54 -3.76 8.28
N ILE A 34 -3.84 -4.63 7.33
CA ILE A 34 -2.97 -4.99 6.22
C ILE A 34 -3.74 -4.67 4.92
N LEU A 35 -3.15 -3.89 4.03
CA LEU A 35 -3.65 -3.73 2.67
C LEU A 35 -2.92 -4.73 1.77
N THR A 36 -3.67 -5.62 1.12
CA THR A 36 -3.13 -6.59 0.16
C THR A 36 -3.51 -6.20 -1.26
N LEU A 37 -2.53 -6.13 -2.17
CA LEU A 37 -2.73 -5.54 -3.49
C LEU A 37 -2.67 -6.58 -4.59
N GLY A 38 -3.72 -6.62 -5.42
CA GLY A 38 -3.72 -7.40 -6.65
C GLY A 38 -2.91 -6.71 -7.75
N VAL A 39 -2.35 -7.51 -8.65
CA VAL A 39 -1.50 -7.06 -9.77
C VAL A 39 -2.14 -7.30 -11.15
N ASP A 40 -3.19 -8.11 -11.20
CA ASP A 40 -4.08 -8.34 -12.35
C ASP A 40 -5.48 -8.74 -11.86
N ALA A 41 -6.42 -9.00 -12.76
CA ALA A 41 -7.80 -9.35 -12.39
C ALA A 41 -7.87 -10.66 -11.60
N ALA A 42 -7.10 -11.69 -11.97
CA ALA A 42 -7.10 -12.99 -11.28
C ALA A 42 -6.48 -12.88 -9.89
N ASN A 43 -5.36 -12.18 -9.76
CA ASN A 43 -4.67 -11.94 -8.51
C ASN A 43 -5.48 -11.01 -7.59
N SER A 44 -6.17 -10.00 -8.15
CA SER A 44 -7.10 -9.14 -7.38
C SER A 44 -8.27 -9.91 -6.77
N ARG A 45 -8.79 -10.95 -7.46
CA ARG A 45 -9.80 -11.85 -6.87
C ARG A 45 -9.26 -12.60 -5.65
N LEU A 46 -8.00 -13.06 -5.70
CA LEU A 46 -7.37 -13.73 -4.56
C LEU A 46 -7.17 -12.76 -3.39
N ALA A 47 -6.72 -11.54 -3.68
CA ALA A 47 -6.58 -10.49 -2.66
C ALA A 47 -7.91 -10.17 -1.97
N LEU A 48 -9.00 -10.04 -2.74
CA LEU A 48 -10.35 -9.81 -2.22
C LEU A 48 -10.81 -10.99 -1.36
N ALA A 49 -10.62 -12.23 -1.82
CA ALA A 49 -11.03 -13.42 -1.07
C ALA A 49 -10.31 -13.53 0.29
N VAL A 50 -9.04 -13.13 0.38
CA VAL A 50 -8.33 -13.06 1.68
C VAL A 50 -8.92 -11.95 2.54
N ALA A 51 -9.19 -10.76 1.98
CA ALA A 51 -9.77 -9.65 2.72
C ALA A 51 -11.18 -9.96 3.26
N GLU A 52 -11.98 -10.74 2.56
CA GLU A 52 -13.31 -11.18 3.02
C GLU A 52 -13.24 -12.12 4.22
N ARG A 53 -12.16 -12.92 4.33
CA ARG A 53 -11.96 -13.89 5.42
C ARG A 53 -11.34 -13.27 6.68
N HIS A 54 -10.69 -12.12 6.58
CA HIS A 54 -9.97 -11.48 7.69
C HIS A 54 -10.39 -10.04 7.87
N ASP A 55 -10.92 -9.70 9.03
CA ASP A 55 -11.38 -8.32 9.33
C ASP A 55 -10.24 -7.31 9.28
N CYS A 56 -9.04 -7.72 9.67
CA CYS A 56 -7.82 -6.91 9.64
C CYS A 56 -7.16 -6.81 8.26
N VAL A 57 -7.79 -7.34 7.20
CA VAL A 57 -7.26 -7.26 5.84
C VAL A 57 -8.23 -6.48 4.95
N LEU A 58 -7.68 -5.56 4.15
CA LEU A 58 -8.35 -4.89 3.03
C LEU A 58 -7.63 -5.28 1.74
N ALA A 59 -8.35 -5.22 0.63
CA ALA A 59 -7.80 -5.46 -0.69
C ALA A 59 -7.64 -4.16 -1.48
N ALA A 60 -6.77 -4.21 -2.47
CA ALA A 60 -6.76 -3.31 -3.61
C ALA A 60 -6.90 -4.15 -4.89
N ALA A 61 -7.50 -3.57 -5.93
CA ALA A 61 -7.69 -4.21 -7.21
C ALA A 61 -7.15 -3.33 -8.33
N GLY A 62 -6.29 -3.91 -9.18
CA GLY A 62 -5.64 -3.18 -10.26
C GLY A 62 -4.81 -4.06 -11.18
N VAL A 63 -4.25 -3.45 -12.23
CA VAL A 63 -3.28 -4.04 -13.15
C VAL A 63 -1.95 -3.35 -12.96
N HIS A 64 -0.96 -4.11 -12.50
CA HIS A 64 0.42 -3.66 -12.36
C HIS A 64 1.04 -3.36 -13.75
N PRO A 65 1.94 -2.39 -13.88
CA PRO A 65 2.56 -2.05 -15.16
C PRO A 65 3.26 -3.25 -15.86
N HIS A 66 3.71 -4.25 -15.12
CA HIS A 66 4.29 -5.46 -15.71
C HIS A 66 3.27 -6.26 -16.51
N ASP A 67 2.01 -6.27 -16.10
CA ASP A 67 0.92 -7.08 -16.65
C ASP A 67 0.03 -6.29 -17.63
N ALA A 68 0.30 -4.99 -17.81
CA ALA A 68 -0.47 -4.10 -18.69
C ALA A 68 -0.57 -4.59 -20.13
N GLY A 69 0.48 -5.28 -20.64
CA GLY A 69 0.51 -5.82 -21.99
C GLY A 69 -0.54 -6.91 -22.27
N GLY A 70 -0.90 -7.68 -21.23
CA GLY A 70 -1.88 -8.76 -21.29
C GLY A 70 -3.30 -8.34 -20.90
N ALA A 71 -3.47 -7.18 -20.29
CA ALA A 71 -4.78 -6.72 -19.79
C ALA A 71 -5.76 -6.46 -20.92
N THR A 72 -6.96 -7.03 -20.80
CA THR A 72 -8.08 -6.82 -21.72
C THR A 72 -9.08 -5.81 -21.17
N ASP A 73 -9.97 -5.30 -22.02
CA ASP A 73 -11.05 -4.42 -21.54
C ASP A 73 -11.96 -5.15 -20.54
N ALA A 74 -12.20 -6.45 -20.73
CA ALA A 74 -12.98 -7.26 -19.80
C ALA A 74 -12.33 -7.36 -18.42
N ASP A 75 -11.00 -7.50 -18.35
CA ASP A 75 -10.28 -7.48 -17.08
C ASP A 75 -10.42 -6.12 -16.37
N LEU A 76 -10.31 -5.03 -17.12
CA LEU A 76 -10.44 -3.67 -16.58
C LEU A 76 -11.86 -3.36 -16.10
N ASP A 77 -12.88 -3.86 -16.81
CA ASP A 77 -14.29 -3.74 -16.41
C ASP A 77 -14.58 -4.58 -15.13
N GLU A 78 -14.01 -5.79 -15.02
CA GLU A 78 -14.10 -6.63 -13.83
C GLU A 78 -13.42 -5.95 -12.63
N LEU A 79 -12.24 -5.36 -12.83
CA LEU A 79 -11.53 -4.62 -11.79
C LEU A 79 -12.31 -3.38 -11.32
N GLU A 80 -13.01 -2.68 -12.23
CA GLU A 80 -13.90 -1.59 -11.86
C GLU A 80 -15.06 -2.07 -10.99
N GLU A 81 -15.65 -3.24 -11.29
CA GLU A 81 -16.69 -3.81 -10.43
C GLU A 81 -16.14 -4.25 -9.08
N MET A 82 -14.99 -4.94 -9.04
CA MET A 82 -14.32 -5.26 -7.76
C MET A 82 -14.00 -4.00 -6.94
N ALA A 83 -13.62 -2.91 -7.59
CA ALA A 83 -13.33 -1.65 -6.91
C ALA A 83 -14.55 -1.06 -6.18
N ARG A 84 -15.78 -1.49 -6.47
CA ARG A 84 -17.00 -1.09 -5.73
C ARG A 84 -17.19 -1.86 -4.43
N HIS A 85 -16.54 -3.01 -4.29
CA HIS A 85 -16.68 -3.86 -3.11
C HIS A 85 -16.18 -3.15 -1.84
N PRO A 86 -16.86 -3.29 -0.67
CA PRO A 86 -16.49 -2.56 0.56
C PRO A 86 -15.13 -2.98 1.15
N LYS A 87 -14.66 -4.22 0.86
CA LYS A 87 -13.34 -4.69 1.27
C LYS A 87 -12.22 -4.22 0.34
N VAL A 88 -12.51 -3.74 -0.86
CA VAL A 88 -11.52 -3.10 -1.74
C VAL A 88 -11.43 -1.63 -1.39
N ALA A 89 -10.35 -1.23 -0.72
CA ALA A 89 -10.18 0.13 -0.20
C ALA A 89 -9.50 1.08 -1.19
N VAL A 90 -8.76 0.55 -2.16
CA VAL A 90 -7.84 1.26 -3.05
C VAL A 90 -7.93 0.67 -4.45
N VAL A 91 -7.80 1.48 -5.49
CA VAL A 91 -7.53 1.01 -6.85
C VAL A 91 -6.02 0.89 -7.02
N GLY A 92 -5.54 -0.32 -7.19
CA GLY A 92 -4.10 -0.61 -7.24
C GLY A 92 -3.82 -2.13 -7.08
N GLU A 93 -2.61 -2.54 -7.40
CA GLU A 93 -1.44 -1.75 -7.71
C GLU A 93 -1.46 -1.31 -9.19
N ILE A 94 -1.27 -0.01 -9.44
CA ILE A 94 -1.30 0.56 -10.78
C ILE A 94 -0.07 1.46 -10.98
N GLY A 95 0.36 1.70 -12.23
CA GLY A 95 1.48 2.61 -12.41
C GLY A 95 2.30 2.43 -13.66
N LEU A 96 3.60 2.82 -13.56
CA LEU A 96 4.58 2.75 -14.64
C LEU A 96 5.89 2.15 -14.13
N ASP A 97 6.46 1.20 -14.88
CA ASP A 97 7.79 0.64 -14.65
C ASP A 97 8.60 0.64 -15.96
N PHE A 98 9.46 1.63 -16.12
CA PHE A 98 10.33 1.76 -17.26
C PHE A 98 11.71 1.13 -17.04
N TYR A 99 11.96 0.61 -15.85
CA TYR A 99 13.17 -0.15 -15.54
C TYR A 99 13.06 -1.59 -16.05
N ARG A 100 12.03 -2.31 -15.60
CA ARG A 100 11.82 -3.70 -16.05
C ARG A 100 11.21 -3.76 -17.45
N ASN A 101 10.30 -2.83 -17.74
CA ASN A 101 9.65 -2.64 -19.03
C ASN A 101 9.08 -3.95 -19.62
N LEU A 102 8.41 -4.75 -18.76
CA LEU A 102 7.84 -6.05 -19.14
C LEU A 102 6.60 -5.93 -20.04
N SER A 103 5.94 -4.79 -20.01
CA SER A 103 4.90 -4.40 -20.96
C SER A 103 5.32 -3.16 -21.74
N PRO A 104 4.86 -2.98 -22.99
CA PRO A 104 5.13 -1.78 -23.77
C PRO A 104 4.71 -0.49 -23.04
N ARG A 105 5.50 0.57 -23.11
CA ARG A 105 5.28 1.81 -22.35
C ARG A 105 3.95 2.47 -22.67
N ASP A 106 3.56 2.49 -23.92
CA ASP A 106 2.26 2.99 -24.38
C ASP A 106 1.10 2.23 -23.74
N ARG A 107 1.21 0.88 -23.67
CA ARG A 107 0.21 0.07 -22.99
C ARG A 107 0.17 0.30 -21.49
N GLN A 108 1.32 0.47 -20.82
CA GLN A 108 1.34 0.83 -19.40
C GLN A 108 0.58 2.14 -19.17
N VAL A 109 0.81 3.16 -20.02
CA VAL A 109 0.15 4.47 -19.92
C VAL A 109 -1.36 4.36 -20.19
N ASP A 110 -1.77 3.60 -21.20
CA ASP A 110 -3.20 3.45 -21.56
C ASP A 110 -3.97 2.72 -20.44
N VAL A 111 -3.41 1.63 -19.93
CA VAL A 111 -3.99 0.85 -18.81
C VAL A 111 -4.03 1.71 -17.53
N LEU A 112 -2.98 2.48 -17.24
CA LEU A 112 -2.97 3.40 -16.11
C LEU A 112 -4.10 4.45 -16.23
N ARG A 113 -4.26 5.09 -17.39
CA ARG A 113 -5.32 6.08 -17.61
C ARG A 113 -6.71 5.50 -17.39
N ARG A 114 -6.97 4.29 -17.87
CA ARG A 114 -8.24 3.60 -17.66
C ARG A 114 -8.51 3.34 -16.18
N GLN A 115 -7.50 2.97 -15.42
CA GLN A 115 -7.59 2.72 -13.98
C GLN A 115 -7.72 4.01 -13.15
N LEU A 116 -7.08 5.10 -13.57
CA LEU A 116 -7.30 6.43 -12.98
C LEU A 116 -8.76 6.88 -13.14
N GLU A 117 -9.37 6.62 -14.30
CA GLU A 117 -10.79 6.89 -14.52
C GLU A 117 -11.68 5.99 -13.65
N THR A 118 -11.34 4.69 -13.49
CA THR A 118 -12.01 3.81 -12.54
C THR A 118 -11.97 4.38 -11.12
N ALA A 119 -10.79 4.78 -10.63
CA ALA A 119 -10.62 5.36 -9.30
C ALA A 119 -11.48 6.62 -9.10
N ARG A 120 -11.57 7.47 -10.13
CA ARG A 120 -12.43 8.66 -10.15
C ARG A 120 -13.90 8.28 -10.01
N ARG A 121 -14.39 7.32 -10.80
CA ARG A 121 -15.80 6.88 -10.80
C ARG A 121 -16.22 6.27 -9.45
N VAL A 122 -15.32 5.46 -8.84
CA VAL A 122 -15.62 4.81 -7.57
C VAL A 122 -15.24 5.66 -6.35
N SER A 123 -14.65 6.84 -6.56
CA SER A 123 -14.18 7.75 -5.50
C SER A 123 -13.26 7.06 -4.49
N LYS A 124 -12.32 6.23 -4.97
CA LYS A 124 -11.33 5.55 -4.14
C LYS A 124 -9.92 6.06 -4.41
N PRO A 125 -9.04 6.05 -3.40
CA PRO A 125 -7.63 6.39 -3.59
C PRO A 125 -6.93 5.37 -4.47
N ILE A 126 -5.74 5.73 -4.96
CA ILE A 126 -4.91 4.84 -5.77
C ILE A 126 -3.62 4.45 -5.05
N ALA A 127 -3.12 3.24 -5.30
CA ALA A 127 -1.78 2.80 -4.90
C ALA A 127 -0.89 2.73 -6.15
N VAL A 128 0.14 3.58 -6.17
CA VAL A 128 0.93 3.86 -7.37
C VAL A 128 2.31 3.23 -7.29
N HIS A 129 2.59 2.32 -8.21
CA HIS A 129 3.93 1.86 -8.54
C HIS A 129 4.59 2.83 -9.53
N THR A 130 5.83 3.26 -9.25
CA THR A 130 6.59 4.04 -10.23
C THR A 130 8.08 3.74 -10.11
N ARG A 131 8.69 3.30 -11.22
CA ARG A 131 10.10 2.98 -11.28
C ARG A 131 10.73 3.47 -12.59
N GLU A 132 11.72 4.37 -12.47
CA GLU A 132 12.34 5.07 -13.60
C GLU A 132 11.33 5.75 -14.54
N ALA A 133 10.18 6.20 -13.99
CA ALA A 133 9.06 6.81 -14.70
C ALA A 133 8.47 8.04 -13.98
N HIS A 134 9.20 8.62 -13.00
CA HIS A 134 8.65 9.64 -12.12
C HIS A 134 8.17 10.90 -12.85
N ASP A 135 8.88 11.37 -13.87
CA ASP A 135 8.48 12.58 -14.59
C ASP A 135 7.19 12.37 -15.40
N GLU A 136 7.06 11.22 -16.06
CA GLU A 136 5.83 10.88 -16.80
C GLU A 136 4.67 10.60 -15.84
N MET A 137 4.92 9.89 -14.75
CA MET A 137 3.92 9.70 -13.68
C MET A 137 3.44 11.02 -13.10
N LEU A 138 4.35 11.96 -12.80
CA LEU A 138 3.98 13.29 -12.30
C LEU A 138 3.13 14.06 -13.32
N ALA A 139 3.43 13.97 -14.62
CA ALA A 139 2.63 14.64 -15.65
C ALA A 139 1.20 14.09 -15.68
N LEU A 140 1.03 12.76 -15.66
CA LEU A 140 -0.27 12.09 -15.65
C LEU A 140 -1.05 12.40 -14.37
N LEU A 141 -0.42 12.26 -13.20
CA LEU A 141 -1.07 12.52 -11.92
C LEU A 141 -1.37 14.00 -11.69
N THR A 142 -0.59 14.92 -12.29
CA THR A 142 -0.92 16.36 -12.24
C THR A 142 -2.23 16.66 -12.95
N ALA A 143 -2.44 16.08 -14.14
CA ALA A 143 -3.68 16.24 -14.88
C ALA A 143 -4.86 15.65 -14.09
N TRP A 144 -4.72 14.41 -13.63
CA TRP A 144 -5.75 13.71 -12.86
C TRP A 144 -6.05 14.39 -11.51
N SER A 145 -5.03 14.85 -10.79
CA SER A 145 -5.22 15.58 -9.52
C SER A 145 -6.01 16.87 -9.69
N ARG A 146 -5.78 17.62 -10.79
CA ARG A 146 -6.56 18.82 -11.12
C ARG A 146 -8.03 18.49 -11.33
N GLU A 147 -8.33 17.43 -12.05
CA GLU A 147 -9.71 16.95 -12.27
C GLU A 147 -10.39 16.55 -10.97
N MET A 148 -9.61 15.96 -10.03
CA MET A 148 -10.08 15.53 -8.71
C MET A 148 -10.11 16.67 -7.67
N GLY A 149 -9.60 17.87 -7.98
CA GLY A 149 -9.49 18.98 -7.02
C GLY A 149 -8.46 18.75 -5.91
N GLY A 150 -7.44 17.91 -6.15
CA GLY A 150 -6.35 17.63 -5.23
C GLY A 150 -6.70 16.70 -4.06
N ARG A 151 -7.95 16.23 -3.97
CA ARG A 151 -8.45 15.31 -2.93
C ARG A 151 -9.67 14.53 -3.42
N LEU A 152 -9.93 13.41 -2.76
CA LEU A 152 -11.19 12.69 -2.95
C LEU A 152 -12.38 13.52 -2.44
N PRO A 153 -13.62 13.24 -2.89
CA PRO A 153 -14.81 14.01 -2.48
C PRO A 153 -15.04 14.08 -0.96
N ASP A 154 -14.56 13.10 -0.22
CA ASP A 154 -14.63 13.04 1.26
C ASP A 154 -13.42 13.68 1.96
N GLY A 155 -12.51 14.34 1.22
CA GLY A 155 -11.33 15.05 1.74
C GLY A 155 -10.11 14.17 1.99
N ARG A 156 -10.17 12.88 1.66
CA ARG A 156 -9.04 11.94 1.79
C ARG A 156 -7.94 12.25 0.76
N PRO A 157 -6.69 11.77 0.99
CA PRO A 157 -5.64 11.78 -0.02
C PRO A 157 -6.09 11.09 -1.30
N LEU A 158 -5.56 11.54 -2.43
CA LEU A 158 -5.81 10.91 -3.74
C LEU A 158 -5.18 9.50 -3.86
N GLY A 159 -4.15 9.21 -3.09
CA GLY A 159 -3.49 7.92 -3.12
C GLY A 159 -2.16 7.90 -2.37
N VAL A 160 -1.42 6.85 -2.62
CA VAL A 160 -0.09 6.60 -2.05
C VAL A 160 0.91 6.25 -3.16
N LEU A 161 2.10 6.85 -3.10
CA LEU A 161 3.26 6.39 -3.86
C LEU A 161 3.89 5.26 -3.09
N HIS A 162 3.64 4.03 -3.53
CA HIS A 162 4.18 2.80 -3.01
C HIS A 162 5.66 2.64 -3.36
N TYR A 163 6.43 1.96 -2.50
CA TYR A 163 7.86 1.66 -2.67
C TYR A 163 8.66 2.83 -3.21
N PHE A 164 8.50 3.99 -2.57
CA PHE A 164 8.99 5.24 -3.12
C PHE A 164 10.49 5.19 -3.43
N SER A 165 10.85 5.45 -4.69
CA SER A 165 12.20 5.23 -5.23
C SER A 165 12.89 6.49 -5.75
N ALA A 166 12.27 7.67 -5.58
CA ALA A 166 12.86 8.96 -5.94
C ALA A 166 13.31 9.76 -4.71
N GLY A 167 13.87 10.95 -4.94
CA GLY A 167 14.32 11.86 -3.87
C GLY A 167 13.21 12.73 -3.28
N ALA A 168 13.57 13.49 -2.23
CA ALA A 168 12.63 14.33 -1.48
C ALA A 168 11.96 15.41 -2.33
N GLU A 169 12.59 15.90 -3.40
CA GLU A 169 11.98 16.84 -4.34
C GLU A 169 10.75 16.24 -5.04
N HIS A 170 10.88 15.03 -5.60
CA HIS A 170 9.74 14.30 -6.18
C HIS A 170 8.67 14.01 -5.13
N ALA A 171 9.07 13.62 -3.92
CA ALA A 171 8.12 13.38 -2.83
C ALA A 171 7.26 14.62 -2.55
N ARG A 172 7.86 15.82 -2.45
CA ARG A 172 7.12 17.08 -2.25
C ARG A 172 6.15 17.35 -3.40
N ARG A 173 6.57 17.15 -4.65
CA ARG A 173 5.68 17.32 -5.82
C ARG A 173 4.46 16.39 -5.77
N TYR A 174 4.61 15.13 -5.38
CA TYR A 174 3.47 14.22 -5.21
C TYR A 174 2.57 14.63 -4.02
N ILE A 175 3.17 15.11 -2.93
CA ILE A 175 2.41 15.62 -1.78
C ILE A 175 1.56 16.84 -2.18
N ASP A 176 2.11 17.77 -2.96
CA ASP A 176 1.39 18.94 -3.49
C ASP A 176 0.22 18.54 -4.37
N LEU A 177 0.29 17.38 -5.03
CA LEU A 177 -0.81 16.80 -5.81
C LEU A 177 -1.86 16.08 -4.95
N GLY A 178 -1.66 15.95 -3.63
CA GLY A 178 -2.61 15.31 -2.72
C GLY A 178 -2.32 13.85 -2.39
N PHE A 179 -1.09 13.37 -2.64
CA PHE A 179 -0.66 12.00 -2.32
C PHE A 179 0.09 11.93 -0.99
N VAL A 180 0.17 10.73 -0.42
CA VAL A 180 1.08 10.37 0.66
C VAL A 180 2.22 9.50 0.11
N ILE A 181 3.34 9.47 0.83
CA ILE A 181 4.56 8.74 0.45
C ILE A 181 4.72 7.54 1.37
N SER A 182 4.91 6.36 0.80
CA SER A 182 5.16 5.16 1.58
C SER A 182 6.66 4.91 1.76
N ILE A 183 7.05 4.66 3.01
CA ILE A 183 8.40 4.27 3.38
C ILE A 183 8.42 2.76 3.62
N HIS A 184 9.06 2.07 2.71
CA HIS A 184 9.21 0.62 2.69
C HIS A 184 10.26 0.12 3.68
N THR A 185 10.15 -1.12 4.16
CA THR A 185 11.11 -1.76 5.08
C THR A 185 12.56 -1.78 4.57
N SER A 186 12.80 -1.61 3.27
CA SER A 186 14.16 -1.46 2.71
C SER A 186 14.91 -0.23 3.23
N VAL A 187 14.25 0.76 3.82
CA VAL A 187 14.88 1.92 4.49
C VAL A 187 15.88 1.49 5.57
N THR A 188 15.76 0.27 6.08
CA THR A 188 16.68 -0.33 7.06
C THR A 188 18.01 -0.78 6.46
N HIS A 189 18.10 -0.88 5.12
CA HIS A 189 19.31 -1.33 4.46
C HIS A 189 20.35 -0.21 4.35
N PRO A 190 21.65 -0.49 4.58
CA PRO A 190 22.70 0.54 4.52
C PRO A 190 22.80 1.24 3.15
N LYS A 191 22.36 0.59 2.08
CA LYS A 191 22.40 1.12 0.71
C LYS A 191 21.16 1.96 0.34
N ALA A 192 20.17 2.07 1.21
CA ALA A 192 18.93 2.81 0.96
C ALA A 192 19.05 4.31 1.29
N ALA A 193 20.19 4.94 0.96
CA ALA A 193 20.49 6.33 1.34
C ALA A 193 19.40 7.30 0.84
N LEU A 194 18.97 7.17 -0.43
CA LEU A 194 17.95 8.03 -1.02
C LEU A 194 16.61 7.96 -0.25
N LEU A 195 16.15 6.76 0.07
CA LEU A 195 14.91 6.54 0.83
C LEU A 195 15.06 7.03 2.28
N ALA A 196 16.24 6.86 2.88
CA ALA A 196 16.54 7.38 4.21
C ALA A 196 16.52 8.92 4.25
N ASP A 197 16.97 9.60 3.19
CA ASP A 197 16.87 11.05 3.07
C ASP A 197 15.42 11.49 2.92
N VAL A 198 14.62 10.83 2.11
CA VAL A 198 13.16 11.06 2.02
C VAL A 198 12.51 10.89 3.40
N ALA A 199 12.79 9.78 4.09
CA ALA A 199 12.26 9.53 5.43
C ALA A 199 12.67 10.60 6.43
N ARG A 200 13.87 11.19 6.31
CA ARG A 200 14.37 12.26 7.18
C ARG A 200 13.71 13.61 6.89
N GLU A 201 13.58 13.97 5.60
CA GLU A 201 13.19 15.31 5.16
C GLU A 201 11.67 15.51 5.07
N ILE A 202 10.91 14.47 4.69
CA ILE A 202 9.46 14.59 4.51
C ILE A 202 8.77 14.56 5.89
N PRO A 203 7.89 15.53 6.20
CA PRO A 203 7.13 15.54 7.45
C PRO A 203 6.30 14.27 7.65
N LEU A 204 6.20 13.81 8.91
CA LEU A 204 5.52 12.56 9.27
C LEU A 204 4.06 12.50 8.81
N GLU A 205 3.38 13.64 8.78
CA GLU A 205 1.98 13.77 8.34
C GLU A 205 1.73 13.41 6.87
N HIS A 206 2.80 13.27 6.08
CA HIS A 206 2.75 12.86 4.68
C HIS A 206 3.30 11.44 4.45
N LEU A 207 3.71 10.74 5.52
CA LEU A 207 4.28 9.40 5.42
C LEU A 207 3.30 8.33 5.87
N VAL A 208 3.33 7.20 5.16
CA VAL A 208 2.81 5.90 5.57
C VAL A 208 3.94 4.88 5.52
N ILE A 209 3.73 3.68 6.04
CA ILE A 209 4.75 2.61 6.09
C ILE A 209 4.20 1.33 5.50
N GLU A 210 5.08 0.54 4.91
CA GLU A 210 4.71 -0.72 4.26
C GLU A 210 5.83 -1.76 4.30
N THR A 211 5.48 -3.00 3.98
CA THR A 211 6.44 -4.10 3.84
C THR A 211 6.72 -4.49 2.41
N ASP A 212 5.75 -4.45 1.53
CA ASP A 212 5.78 -5.09 0.20
C ASP A 212 6.03 -6.60 0.30
N SER A 213 5.58 -7.21 1.40
CA SER A 213 5.77 -8.66 1.62
C SER A 213 5.06 -9.51 0.57
N PRO A 214 5.69 -10.56 0.04
CA PRO A 214 6.86 -11.30 0.57
C PRO A 214 8.23 -10.72 0.21
N TYR A 215 8.29 -9.58 -0.50
CA TYR A 215 9.51 -9.00 -1.04
C TYR A 215 10.19 -8.04 -0.04
N GLY A 216 11.46 -7.69 -0.29
CA GLY A 216 12.13 -6.58 0.37
C GLY A 216 12.27 -6.66 1.88
N ALA A 217 12.54 -7.85 2.46
CA ALA A 217 12.70 -8.01 3.90
C ALA A 217 13.68 -6.99 4.49
N PRO A 218 13.40 -6.43 5.69
CA PRO A 218 14.30 -5.47 6.32
C PRO A 218 15.67 -6.09 6.63
N GLN A 219 16.68 -5.26 6.85
CA GLN A 219 18.08 -5.70 7.03
C GLN A 219 18.22 -6.80 8.09
N LYS A 220 17.48 -6.71 9.18
CA LYS A 220 17.46 -7.69 10.28
C LYS A 220 17.03 -9.10 9.82
N PHE A 221 16.18 -9.17 8.81
CA PHE A 221 15.61 -10.41 8.28
C PHE A 221 16.07 -10.71 6.85
N ARG A 222 17.18 -10.10 6.43
CA ARG A 222 17.71 -10.28 5.09
C ARG A 222 17.87 -11.75 4.71
N GLY A 223 17.37 -12.10 3.51
CA GLY A 223 17.40 -13.48 3.00
C GLY A 223 16.25 -14.36 3.48
N LYS A 224 15.35 -13.83 4.31
CA LYS A 224 14.07 -14.47 4.67
C LYS A 224 12.93 -13.88 3.85
N ARG A 225 11.80 -14.59 3.76
CA ARG A 225 10.54 -14.04 3.27
C ARG A 225 10.16 -12.85 4.16
N ASN A 226 9.80 -11.72 3.54
CA ASN A 226 9.22 -10.61 4.27
C ASN A 226 7.79 -10.95 4.71
N GLU A 227 7.30 -10.31 5.75
CA GLU A 227 5.91 -10.47 6.21
C GLU A 227 5.40 -9.18 6.86
N PRO A 228 4.06 -8.95 6.91
CA PRO A 228 3.48 -7.70 7.42
C PRO A 228 3.92 -7.34 8.85
N ALA A 229 4.25 -8.33 9.68
CA ALA A 229 4.79 -8.10 11.03
C ALA A 229 6.06 -7.22 11.05
N TYR A 230 6.83 -7.22 9.95
CA TYR A 230 8.09 -6.50 9.88
C TYR A 230 7.95 -5.02 9.53
N VAL A 231 6.74 -4.50 9.30
CA VAL A 231 6.51 -3.07 9.10
C VAL A 231 6.98 -2.22 10.28
N ALA A 232 7.04 -2.81 11.47
CA ALA A 232 7.60 -2.19 12.68
C ALA A 232 9.07 -1.77 12.52
N GLU A 233 9.85 -2.46 11.69
CA GLU A 233 11.26 -2.11 11.43
C GLU A 233 11.36 -0.81 10.60
N ALA A 234 10.39 -0.55 9.71
CA ALA A 234 10.31 0.74 9.01
C ALA A 234 10.00 1.88 9.98
N ALA A 235 9.02 1.71 10.87
CA ALA A 235 8.69 2.70 11.89
C ALA A 235 9.88 3.01 12.81
N ALA A 236 10.59 1.98 13.27
CA ALA A 236 11.77 2.13 14.11
C ALA A 236 12.90 2.89 13.38
N LYS A 237 13.11 2.58 12.09
CA LYS A 237 14.15 3.25 11.30
C LYS A 237 13.80 4.72 11.01
N ILE A 238 12.55 5.05 10.73
CA ILE A 238 12.10 6.44 10.56
C ILE A 238 12.31 7.22 11.86
N ALA A 239 11.99 6.63 13.02
CA ALA A 239 12.19 7.25 14.32
C ALA A 239 13.67 7.57 14.56
N GLU A 240 14.57 6.62 14.29
CA GLU A 240 16.02 6.83 14.33
C GLU A 240 16.46 7.99 13.42
N LEU A 241 16.02 8.01 12.17
CA LEU A 241 16.41 9.00 11.17
C LEU A 241 15.90 10.40 11.49
N LYS A 242 14.74 10.53 12.13
CA LYS A 242 14.14 11.82 12.52
C LYS A 242 14.50 12.25 13.93
N GLY A 243 15.10 11.39 14.75
CA GLY A 243 15.40 11.68 16.15
C GLY A 243 14.14 11.85 17.02
N VAL A 244 13.07 11.11 16.74
CA VAL A 244 11.79 11.14 17.48
C VAL A 244 11.48 9.78 18.09
N ALA A 245 10.47 9.71 18.97
CA ALA A 245 10.06 8.43 19.54
C ALA A 245 9.38 7.55 18.47
N VAL A 246 9.63 6.24 18.51
CA VAL A 246 8.98 5.27 17.59
C VAL A 246 7.46 5.28 17.73
N HIS A 247 6.96 5.58 18.92
CA HIS A 247 5.52 5.71 19.17
C HIS A 247 4.90 6.84 18.34
N ASP A 248 5.56 7.99 18.24
CA ASP A 248 5.08 9.16 17.49
C ASP A 248 5.03 8.85 15.98
N VAL A 249 6.03 8.11 15.47
CA VAL A 249 6.04 7.64 14.09
C VAL A 249 4.87 6.69 13.85
N ALA A 250 4.74 5.67 14.69
CA ALA A 250 3.68 4.67 14.56
C ALA A 250 2.28 5.31 14.61
N GLU A 251 2.02 6.19 15.57
CA GLU A 251 0.74 6.87 15.71
C GLU A 251 0.43 7.75 14.49
N THR A 252 1.41 8.53 14.02
CA THR A 252 1.20 9.45 12.91
C THR A 252 1.00 8.72 11.59
N THR A 253 1.86 7.72 11.27
CA THR A 253 1.73 6.94 10.04
C THR A 253 0.45 6.09 10.02
N THR A 254 0.04 5.54 11.17
CA THR A 254 -1.24 4.84 11.31
C THR A 254 -2.43 5.77 11.05
N ARG A 255 -2.45 6.97 11.62
CA ARG A 255 -3.48 7.97 11.37
C ARG A 255 -3.54 8.38 9.89
N ASN A 256 -2.39 8.55 9.23
CA ASN A 256 -2.33 8.85 7.80
C ASN A 256 -2.91 7.71 6.96
N ALA A 257 -2.55 6.46 7.27
CA ALA A 257 -3.08 5.27 6.62
C ALA A 257 -4.59 5.11 6.85
N GLN A 258 -5.08 5.35 8.06
CA GLN A 258 -6.51 5.35 8.36
C GLN A 258 -7.27 6.38 7.53
N ARG A 259 -6.71 7.59 7.37
CA ARG A 259 -7.30 8.62 6.48
C ARG A 259 -7.30 8.15 5.03
N LEU A 260 -6.21 7.58 4.53
CA LEU A 260 -6.12 7.05 3.17
C LEU A 260 -7.20 5.97 2.92
N LEU A 261 -7.35 5.03 3.87
CA LEU A 261 -8.18 3.83 3.73
C LEU A 261 -9.63 4.01 4.20
N ASN A 262 -10.04 5.23 4.57
CA ASN A 262 -11.36 5.53 5.13
C ASN A 262 -11.73 4.68 6.36
N ARG A 263 -10.80 4.55 7.28
CA ARG A 263 -11.02 3.89 8.57
C ARG A 263 -10.94 4.92 9.68
N GLY A 264 -12.07 5.22 10.31
CA GLY A 264 -12.14 6.17 11.42
C GLY A 264 -11.30 5.74 12.61
N ALA A 265 -10.95 6.66 13.50
CA ALA A 265 -10.13 6.45 14.71
C ALA A 265 -10.73 5.44 15.73
N GLY A 266 -11.86 4.81 15.40
CA GLY A 266 -12.58 3.83 16.23
C GLY A 266 -12.61 2.42 15.69
N PHE A 267 -11.84 2.09 14.64
CA PHE A 267 -11.72 0.71 14.20
C PHE A 267 -10.96 -0.08 15.28
N GLN A 268 -11.68 -0.81 16.12
CA GLN A 268 -11.14 -1.90 16.91
C GLN A 268 -11.43 -3.19 16.14
N PRO A 269 -10.42 -4.04 15.86
CA PRO A 269 -10.67 -5.42 15.46
C PRO A 269 -11.58 -6.02 16.53
N ALA A 270 -12.62 -6.76 16.11
CA ALA A 270 -13.51 -7.44 17.05
C ALA A 270 -12.64 -8.20 18.05
N ASP A 271 -12.88 -7.98 19.34
CA ASP A 271 -12.21 -8.71 20.42
C ASP A 271 -12.24 -10.20 20.07
N ILE A 272 -11.08 -10.79 19.87
CA ILE A 272 -10.95 -12.24 19.76
C ILE A 272 -11.27 -12.75 21.16
N GLY A 273 -12.58 -12.98 21.39
CA GLY A 273 -13.09 -13.49 22.65
C GLY A 273 -12.33 -14.76 23.01
N ALA A 274 -11.64 -14.71 24.14
CA ALA A 274 -11.09 -15.87 24.80
C ALA A 274 -12.20 -16.94 24.85
N ALA A 275 -12.06 -17.99 24.04
CA ALA A 275 -12.88 -19.19 24.17
C ALA A 275 -12.53 -19.83 25.51
N GLY A 276 -13.11 -19.28 26.58
CA GLY A 276 -13.06 -19.75 27.93
C GLY A 276 -13.70 -21.11 28.01
N GLY A 277 -12.94 -22.06 28.52
CA GLY A 277 -13.33 -23.44 28.74
C GLY A 277 -14.68 -23.58 29.43
N ARG A 278 -15.55 -24.38 28.85
CA ARG A 278 -16.66 -24.98 29.56
C ARG A 278 -16.11 -26.21 30.31
N SER A 279 -15.87 -26.03 31.61
CA SER A 279 -15.74 -27.11 32.56
C SER A 279 -16.99 -28.00 32.52
N GLN A 280 -16.79 -29.29 32.34
CA GLN A 280 -17.80 -30.31 32.60
C GLN A 280 -18.13 -30.34 34.07
N ARG A 281 -19.42 -30.35 34.42
CA ARG A 281 -20.01 -31.10 35.51
C ARG A 281 -21.28 -31.77 35.00
#